data_218af414c473ab89552569647ef4b62f
#
_entry.id   218af414c473ab89552569647ef4b62f
#
_cell.length_a   1.000
_cell.length_b   1.000
_cell.length_c   1.000
_cell.angle_alpha   90.00
_cell.angle_beta   90.00
_cell.angle_gamma   90.00
#
_symmetry.space_group_name_H-M   'P 1'
#
loop_
_entity.id
_entity.type
_entity.pdbx_description
1 polymer ?
#
loop_
_entity_poly.entity_id
_entity_poly.type
_entity_poly.pdbx_seq_one_letter_code
_entity_poly.pdbx_strand_id
1 'polypeptide(L)'
;MKKILLALLITLFSSSIFASDEKPGRFFEDQPDVTDDYQIHFLYLITKDAKDREWDINGKMEEILLEMNEIMARETKKKSKGTAKKYKYDYRKDGKIDITFIRLDKTFKELHKYPNANIAPYLWLNK
;
A
#
# COMPACT_ATOMS: atom_id res chain seq x y z
N MET A 1 -32.51 -53.79 20.16
CA MET A 1 -31.57 -52.71 20.56
C MET A 1 -30.91 -52.18 19.31
N LYS A 2 -31.34 -51.05 18.81
CA LYS A 2 -30.82 -50.44 17.59
C LYS A 2 -29.63 -49.57 17.94
N LYS A 3 -28.43 -49.94 17.49
CA LYS A 3 -27.23 -49.09 17.61
C LYS A 3 -27.27 -48.02 16.54
N ILE A 4 -27.49 -46.78 16.96
CA ILE A 4 -27.41 -45.60 16.12
C ILE A 4 -25.93 -45.29 15.98
N LEU A 5 -25.38 -45.54 14.81
CA LEU A 5 -24.04 -45.14 14.42
C LEU A 5 -24.09 -43.65 14.00
N LEU A 6 -23.72 -42.80 14.93
CA LEU A 6 -23.59 -41.36 14.66
C LEU A 6 -22.29 -41.14 13.84
N ALA A 7 -22.41 -41.10 12.53
CA ALA A 7 -21.32 -40.73 11.64
C ALA A 7 -21.11 -39.21 11.79
N LEU A 8 -20.12 -38.82 12.57
CA LEU A 8 -19.66 -37.43 12.68
C LEU A 8 -18.93 -37.08 11.37
N LEU A 9 -19.67 -36.48 10.44
CA LEU A 9 -19.11 -35.96 9.19
C LEU A 9 -18.33 -34.67 9.53
N ILE A 10 -17.04 -34.83 9.85
CA ILE A 10 -16.13 -33.71 9.97
C ILE A 10 -15.85 -33.23 8.55
N THR A 11 -16.66 -32.29 8.05
CA THR A 11 -16.33 -31.49 6.87
C THR A 11 -15.13 -30.63 7.25
N LEU A 12 -13.94 -31.09 6.91
CA LEU A 12 -12.75 -30.27 6.84
C LEU A 12 -12.99 -29.19 5.78
N PHE A 13 -13.52 -28.06 6.22
CA PHE A 13 -13.40 -26.82 5.47
C PHE A 13 -11.92 -26.50 5.42
N SER A 14 -11.27 -26.95 4.35
CA SER A 14 -9.98 -26.41 3.93
C SER A 14 -10.24 -24.98 3.48
N SER A 15 -10.36 -24.08 4.45
CA SER A 15 -10.26 -22.64 4.21
C SER A 15 -8.86 -22.46 3.66
N SER A 16 -8.77 -22.29 2.34
CA SER A 16 -7.57 -21.74 1.72
C SER A 16 -7.34 -20.41 2.41
N ILE A 17 -6.40 -20.38 3.36
CA ILE A 17 -5.92 -19.15 3.96
C ILE A 17 -5.10 -18.46 2.87
N PHE A 18 -5.79 -17.89 1.88
CA PHE A 18 -5.25 -16.75 1.16
C PHE A 18 -5.12 -15.70 2.24
N ALA A 19 -3.91 -15.32 2.57
CA ALA A 19 -3.68 -14.20 3.47
C ALA A 19 -4.45 -13.02 2.87
N SER A 20 -5.57 -12.66 3.49
CA SER A 20 -6.41 -11.57 3.03
C SER A 20 -5.56 -10.31 3.01
N ASP A 21 -5.68 -9.51 1.96
CA ASP A 21 -5.09 -8.18 1.93
C ASP A 21 -5.80 -7.22 2.89
N GLU A 22 -7.01 -7.58 3.35
CA GLU A 22 -7.74 -6.85 4.36
C GLU A 22 -7.06 -6.99 5.72
N LYS A 23 -6.54 -5.87 6.22
CA LYS A 23 -5.85 -5.76 7.51
C LYS A 23 -6.27 -4.50 8.25
N PRO A 24 -6.31 -4.51 9.59
CA PRO A 24 -6.65 -3.32 10.35
C PRO A 24 -5.74 -2.14 10.01
N GLY A 25 -6.35 -1.00 9.67
CA GLY A 25 -5.63 0.22 9.34
C GLY A 25 -5.17 0.35 7.88
N ARG A 26 -5.45 -0.64 7.03
CA ARG A 26 -5.19 -0.60 5.59
C ARG A 26 -6.34 0.04 4.84
N PHE A 27 -6.01 0.89 3.88
CA PHE A 27 -6.97 1.54 2.99
C PHE A 27 -6.73 1.10 1.55
N PHE A 28 -7.81 0.81 0.83
CA PHE A 28 -7.80 0.39 -0.57
C PHE A 28 -8.23 1.51 -1.51
N GLU A 29 -8.62 2.62 -0.94
CA GLU A 29 -9.07 3.83 -1.63
C GLU A 29 -8.44 5.05 -0.97
N ASP A 30 -8.30 6.10 -1.74
CA ASP A 30 -7.91 7.44 -1.30
C ASP A 30 -8.88 7.94 -0.22
N GLN A 31 -8.34 8.42 0.89
CA GLN A 31 -9.16 8.94 1.98
C GLN A 31 -9.47 10.43 1.74
N PRO A 32 -10.59 10.94 2.28
CA PRO A 32 -10.93 12.33 2.05
C PRO A 32 -9.85 13.29 2.51
N ASP A 33 -9.40 14.14 1.61
CA ASP A 33 -8.40 15.17 1.84
C ASP A 33 -8.75 16.06 3.03
N VAL A 34 -7.73 16.46 3.77
CA VAL A 34 -7.88 17.44 4.87
C VAL A 34 -7.71 18.88 4.39
N THR A 35 -7.21 19.09 3.18
CA THR A 35 -7.05 20.40 2.53
C THR A 35 -7.31 20.30 1.03
N ASP A 36 -7.71 21.41 0.40
CA ASP A 36 -7.95 21.50 -1.05
C ASP A 36 -6.67 21.79 -1.87
N ASP A 37 -5.50 21.73 -1.24
CA ASP A 37 -4.23 22.02 -1.89
C ASP A 37 -3.72 20.80 -2.68
N TYR A 38 -2.89 21.06 -3.70
CA TYR A 38 -2.16 19.97 -4.37
C TYR A 38 -1.26 19.23 -3.38
N GLN A 39 -1.41 17.93 -3.31
CA GLN A 39 -0.73 17.02 -2.39
C GLN A 39 -0.13 15.85 -3.15
N ILE A 40 0.87 15.20 -2.55
CA ILE A 40 1.42 13.94 -3.07
C ILE A 40 0.75 12.82 -2.31
N HIS A 41 -0.07 12.05 -3.00
CA HIS A 41 -0.66 10.82 -2.52
C HIS A 41 0.27 9.63 -2.76
N PHE A 42 0.29 8.67 -1.86
CA PHE A 42 1.19 7.52 -1.91
C PHE A 42 0.46 6.21 -2.11
N LEU A 43 1.07 5.35 -2.91
CA LEU A 43 0.56 4.01 -3.18
C LEU A 43 1.56 2.96 -2.67
N TYR A 44 1.11 2.03 -1.84
CA TYR A 44 1.82 0.80 -1.56
C TYR A 44 1.40 -0.27 -2.56
N LEU A 45 2.15 -0.36 -3.66
CA LEU A 45 1.84 -1.19 -4.80
C LEU A 45 2.68 -2.47 -4.77
N ILE A 46 2.02 -3.64 -4.81
CA ILE A 46 2.70 -4.93 -4.89
C ILE A 46 2.11 -5.80 -5.99
N THR A 47 2.92 -6.71 -6.54
CA THR A 47 2.47 -7.68 -7.55
C THR A 47 1.66 -8.81 -6.91
N LYS A 48 0.91 -9.55 -7.74
CA LYS A 48 0.09 -10.69 -7.31
C LYS A 48 0.86 -11.72 -6.49
N ASP A 49 2.11 -11.99 -6.89
CA ASP A 49 3.01 -13.00 -6.32
C ASP A 49 3.96 -12.44 -5.25
N ALA A 50 3.92 -11.12 -4.98
CA ALA A 50 4.79 -10.51 -3.98
C ALA A 50 4.30 -10.78 -2.55
N LYS A 51 5.26 -11.04 -1.65
CA LYS A 51 4.97 -11.09 -0.23
C LYS A 51 4.62 -9.68 0.27
N ASP A 52 3.48 -9.57 0.92
CA ASP A 52 3.08 -8.35 1.60
C ASP A 52 3.96 -8.12 2.86
N ARG A 53 4.65 -6.99 2.89
CA ARG A 53 5.49 -6.55 4.02
C ARG A 53 4.78 -5.58 4.95
N GLU A 54 3.52 -5.24 4.65
CA GLU A 54 2.66 -4.38 5.46
C GLU A 54 3.24 -2.97 5.71
N TRP A 55 4.04 -2.45 4.78
CA TRP A 55 4.71 -1.16 4.95
C TRP A 55 3.76 0.03 5.00
N ASP A 56 2.57 -0.11 4.46
CA ASP A 56 1.48 0.86 4.51
C ASP A 56 0.86 1.00 5.91
N ILE A 57 0.90 -0.07 6.73
CA ILE A 57 0.23 -0.11 8.04
C ILE A 57 1.17 -0.26 9.22
N ASN A 58 2.41 -0.74 9.01
CA ASN A 58 3.37 -0.92 10.10
C ASN A 58 4.24 0.32 10.40
N GLY A 59 3.97 1.45 9.72
CA GLY A 59 4.67 2.70 9.89
C GLY A 59 5.98 2.82 9.10
N LYS A 60 6.45 1.75 8.44
CA LYS A 60 7.75 1.78 7.76
C LYS A 60 7.78 2.72 6.55
N MET A 61 6.72 2.73 5.77
CA MET A 61 6.61 3.63 4.63
C MET A 61 6.48 5.09 5.10
N GLU A 62 5.68 5.36 6.13
CA GLU A 62 5.53 6.69 6.70
C GLU A 62 6.87 7.24 7.23
N GLU A 63 7.65 6.42 7.96
CA GLU A 63 8.99 6.77 8.43
C GLU A 63 9.90 7.22 7.29
N ILE A 64 9.97 6.42 6.21
CA ILE A 64 10.80 6.71 5.03
C ILE A 64 10.36 8.00 4.35
N LEU A 65 9.06 8.21 4.17
CA LEU A 65 8.51 9.39 3.51
C LEU A 65 8.80 10.67 4.31
N LEU A 66 8.65 10.62 5.64
CA LEU A 66 8.99 11.74 6.50
C LEU A 66 10.49 12.06 6.45
N GLU A 67 11.35 11.06 6.48
CA GLU A 67 12.80 11.24 6.34
C GLU A 67 13.17 11.87 4.98
N MET A 68 12.57 11.39 3.90
CA MET A 68 12.76 11.99 2.56
C MET A 68 12.40 13.47 2.55
N ASN A 69 11.32 13.86 3.21
CA ASN A 69 10.88 15.25 3.26
C ASN A 69 11.82 16.14 4.11
N GLU A 70 12.40 15.59 5.18
CA GLU A 70 13.44 16.28 5.96
C GLU A 70 14.75 16.45 5.16
N ILE A 71 15.14 15.43 4.40
CA ILE A 71 16.29 15.54 3.48
C ILE A 71 16.04 16.63 2.45
N MET A 72 14.85 16.68 1.84
CA MET A 72 14.47 17.72 0.89
C MET A 72 14.56 19.12 1.52
N ALA A 73 14.04 19.28 2.72
CA ALA A 73 14.12 20.56 3.44
C ALA A 73 15.58 21.00 3.69
N ARG A 74 16.42 20.08 4.13
CA ARG A 74 17.85 20.33 4.41
C ARG A 74 18.62 20.72 3.16
N GLU A 75 18.45 19.97 2.07
CA GLU A 75 19.19 20.20 0.83
C GLU A 75 18.71 21.48 0.09
N THR A 76 17.41 21.77 0.11
CA THR A 76 16.89 23.01 -0.47
C THR A 76 17.32 24.23 0.34
N LYS A 77 17.38 24.14 1.67
CA LYS A 77 17.87 25.21 2.53
C LYS A 77 19.31 25.60 2.21
N LYS A 78 20.19 24.62 1.95
CA LYS A 78 21.59 24.86 1.57
C LYS A 78 21.70 25.61 0.23
N LYS A 79 20.85 25.27 -0.74
CA LYS A 79 20.92 25.79 -2.12
C LYS A 79 20.16 27.07 -2.33
N SER A 80 19.14 27.39 -1.53
CA SER A 80 18.21 28.51 -1.73
C SER A 80 18.34 29.62 -0.68
N LYS A 81 19.57 29.94 -0.25
CA LYS A 81 19.86 31.05 0.68
C LYS A 81 19.02 31.02 1.96
N GLY A 82 18.82 29.82 2.51
CA GLY A 82 18.15 29.64 3.79
C GLY A 82 16.67 29.28 3.74
N THR A 83 16.05 29.17 2.54
CA THR A 83 14.65 28.74 2.41
C THR A 83 14.55 27.21 2.31
N ALA A 84 14.00 26.58 3.33
CA ALA A 84 13.69 25.15 3.30
C ALA A 84 12.40 24.89 2.52
N LYS A 85 12.39 23.90 1.64
CA LYS A 85 11.19 23.44 0.93
C LYS A 85 10.91 22.01 1.29
N LYS A 86 9.65 21.67 1.47
CA LYS A 86 9.15 20.32 1.70
C LYS A 86 8.08 20.00 0.67
N TYR A 87 7.94 18.73 0.36
CA TYR A 87 6.77 18.26 -0.37
C TYR A 87 5.54 18.34 0.54
N LYS A 88 4.41 18.68 -0.03
CA LYS A 88 3.12 18.63 0.63
C LYS A 88 2.58 17.22 0.45
N TYR A 89 2.54 16.46 1.52
CA TYR A 89 2.01 15.11 1.52
C TYR A 89 0.52 15.13 1.82
N ASP A 90 -0.16 14.16 1.29
CA ASP A 90 -1.54 13.88 1.62
C ASP A 90 -1.62 13.22 3.00
N TYR A 91 -2.44 13.80 3.88
CA TYR A 91 -2.64 13.34 5.24
C TYR A 91 -4.11 13.02 5.48
N ARG A 92 -4.35 11.91 6.15
CA ARG A 92 -5.67 11.57 6.66
C ARG A 92 -6.05 12.46 7.87
N LYS A 93 -7.34 12.43 8.21
CA LYS A 93 -7.89 13.16 9.37
C LYS A 93 -7.25 12.75 10.72
N ASP A 94 -6.68 11.56 10.81
CA ASP A 94 -5.94 11.09 11.99
C ASP A 94 -4.49 11.60 12.05
N GLY A 95 -4.05 12.41 11.07
CA GLY A 95 -2.73 13.01 10.99
C GLY A 95 -1.64 12.11 10.43
N LYS A 96 -1.96 10.89 10.00
CA LYS A 96 -1.03 10.00 9.30
C LYS A 96 -1.02 10.27 7.81
N ILE A 97 0.09 9.94 7.14
CA ILE A 97 0.16 10.01 5.68
C ILE A 97 -0.87 9.06 5.09
N ASP A 98 -1.61 9.53 4.08
CA ASP A 98 -2.53 8.67 3.36
C ASP A 98 -1.77 7.80 2.36
N ILE A 99 -1.92 6.47 2.55
CA ILE A 99 -1.25 5.45 1.74
C ILE A 99 -2.31 4.46 1.30
N THR A 100 -2.58 4.43 0.00
CA THR A 100 -3.49 3.44 -0.59
C THR A 100 -2.76 2.16 -0.93
N PHE A 101 -3.27 1.03 -0.47
CA PHE A 101 -2.74 -0.30 -0.83
C PHE A 101 -3.35 -0.78 -2.14
N ILE A 102 -2.49 -1.28 -3.03
CA ILE A 102 -2.92 -1.89 -4.29
C ILE A 102 -2.14 -3.17 -4.53
N ARG A 103 -2.86 -4.31 -4.65
CA ARG A 103 -2.29 -5.53 -5.20
C ARG A 103 -2.66 -5.64 -6.67
N LEU A 104 -1.66 -5.70 -7.52
CA LEU A 104 -1.86 -5.92 -8.96
C LEU A 104 -2.35 -7.35 -9.23
N ASP A 105 -3.13 -7.52 -10.28
CA ASP A 105 -3.54 -8.83 -10.79
C ASP A 105 -2.45 -9.54 -11.62
N LYS A 106 -1.28 -8.91 -11.76
CA LYS A 106 -0.13 -9.39 -12.51
C LYS A 106 1.03 -9.78 -11.60
N THR A 107 1.74 -10.82 -12.02
CA THR A 107 2.99 -11.24 -11.40
C THR A 107 4.13 -10.32 -11.80
N PHE A 108 5.20 -10.32 -11.03
CA PHE A 108 6.44 -9.59 -11.36
C PHE A 108 6.98 -9.98 -12.74
N LYS A 109 6.95 -11.28 -13.08
CA LYS A 109 7.40 -11.78 -14.38
C LYS A 109 6.54 -11.27 -15.54
N GLU A 110 5.24 -11.13 -15.35
CA GLU A 110 4.34 -10.57 -16.37
C GLU A 110 4.60 -9.09 -16.61
N LEU A 111 4.88 -8.32 -15.56
CA LEU A 111 5.21 -6.89 -15.69
C LEU A 111 6.52 -6.67 -16.46
N HIS A 112 7.53 -7.53 -16.27
CA HIS A 112 8.82 -7.43 -16.96
C HIS A 112 8.78 -7.75 -18.45
N LYS A 113 7.69 -8.28 -18.98
CA LYS A 113 7.52 -8.47 -20.43
C LYS A 113 7.27 -7.17 -21.20
N TYR A 114 6.95 -6.09 -20.50
CA TYR A 114 6.71 -4.79 -21.15
C TYR A 114 8.02 -4.05 -21.35
N PRO A 115 8.22 -3.42 -22.54
CA PRO A 115 9.45 -2.70 -22.87
C PRO A 115 9.80 -1.58 -21.88
N ASN A 116 8.77 -1.02 -21.22
CA ASN A 116 8.89 0.03 -20.22
C ASN A 116 8.34 -0.45 -18.88
N ALA A 117 9.02 -1.43 -18.27
CA ALA A 117 8.59 -2.04 -17.02
C ALA A 117 8.33 -1.02 -15.89
N ASN A 118 9.01 0.14 -15.92
CA ASN A 118 8.84 1.20 -14.92
C ASN A 118 7.49 1.92 -15.00
N ILE A 119 6.82 1.92 -16.16
CA ILE A 119 5.50 2.55 -16.35
C ILE A 119 4.37 1.52 -16.44
N ALA A 120 4.69 0.23 -16.54
CA ALA A 120 3.69 -0.82 -16.63
C ALA A 120 2.66 -0.79 -15.49
N PRO A 121 3.02 -0.52 -14.22
CA PRO A 121 2.05 -0.39 -13.14
C PRO A 121 0.99 0.69 -13.40
N TYR A 122 1.40 1.84 -13.96
CA TYR A 122 0.46 2.94 -14.25
C TYR A 122 -0.56 2.58 -15.34
N LEU A 123 -0.18 1.72 -16.30
CA LEU A 123 -1.09 1.26 -17.34
C LEU A 123 -2.18 0.32 -16.82
N TRP A 124 -1.94 -0.32 -15.66
CA TRP A 124 -2.88 -1.25 -15.03
C TRP A 124 -3.83 -0.57 -14.04
N LEU A 125 -3.42 0.57 -13.46
CA LEU A 125 -4.23 1.32 -12.51
C LEU A 125 -5.40 2.06 -13.17
N ASN A 126 -5.34 2.29 -14.49
CA ASN A 126 -6.33 3.06 -15.25
C ASN A 126 -7.34 2.17 -16.01
N LYS A 127 -7.49 0.92 -15.65
CA LYS A 127 -8.49 -0.02 -16.18
C LYS A 127 -9.51 -0.38 -15.13
#